data_0fbe379c9e028ff762a2e949c13ed09d
#
_entry.id   0fbe379c9e028ff762a2e949c13ed09d
#
_cell.length_a   1.000
_cell.length_b   1.000
_cell.length_c   1.000
_cell.angle_alpha   90.00
_cell.angle_beta   90.00
_cell.angle_gamma   90.00
#
_symmetry.space_group_name_H-M   'P 1'
#
loop_
_entity.id
_entity.type
_entity.pdbx_description
1 polymer ?
#
loop_
_entity_poly.entity_id
_entity_poly.type
_entity_poly.pdbx_seq_one_letter_code
_entity_poly.pdbx_strand_id
1 'polypeptide(L)'
;MAAMAYKITINSNLNTNGLLSPPPNKLHSHLLPSNQKICGRRILESPPLSLIRSKKSWHESLRVSNLSQSSAYNSFDVVIIGAGIIGLTIARHLLLASDLSVALVDAAVPCSGATGAGQGYIWKAHKSPGTEKWELMMRSHQLWESLAKSIQLQGMDPLEVLGWKKTGSLLVSKTTDESAILKRRVEELSQEGLRAEFLSSNDLLSEEPELVLEKEGGAAFFPDDYQLDAHRTVAFIEKGNMHFAVEGRYAEFYHEPAIGLVRHGNSCEVGAIQTSKNTLHSKKAVVIAAGCWTGSLMHDLIKQPDIELDLPIKPRKGHLLVIENFKSFKLNHGIMEAGYTKHQSATLKATASDSGPVYNAQDLSVSMTATMDASGNLVLGSSRQLVGFNTEVDESVINHIWQRVGEFIPALRHESLEDLRQSREVRVGLRPYIPDGKPAIGLVPGFSNVFLAAGHEGEGLSLALGTAEMIADMVLGNPSKVDAAPFALLGRCFH
;
A
#
# COMPACT_ATOMS: atom_id res chain seq x y z
N MET A 1 3.39 29.32 2.58
CA MET A 1 3.06 28.16 1.73
C MET A 1 4.37 27.68 1.09
N ALA A 2 5.10 26.81 1.75
CA ALA A 2 6.33 26.23 1.24
C ALA A 2 5.99 24.88 0.60
N ALA A 3 6.09 24.80 -0.72
CA ALA A 3 6.04 23.57 -1.45
C ALA A 3 7.30 22.76 -1.11
N MET A 4 7.17 21.68 -0.34
CA MET A 4 8.26 20.72 -0.17
C MET A 4 8.51 20.01 -1.50
N ALA A 5 9.52 20.46 -2.22
CA ALA A 5 10.02 19.80 -3.41
C ALA A 5 10.75 18.51 -2.99
N TYR A 6 10.26 17.37 -3.47
CA TYR A 6 10.97 16.09 -3.36
C TYR A 6 12.19 16.12 -4.28
N LYS A 7 13.33 16.57 -3.78
CA LYS A 7 14.60 16.55 -4.53
C LYS A 7 15.21 15.15 -4.47
N ILE A 8 15.22 14.46 -5.60
CA ILE A 8 16.17 13.38 -5.87
C ILE A 8 17.29 14.03 -6.69
N THR A 9 18.44 14.29 -6.09
CA THR A 9 19.60 14.81 -6.80
C THR A 9 20.32 13.63 -7.46
N ILE A 10 20.23 13.53 -8.79
CA ILE A 10 21.09 12.63 -9.57
C ILE A 10 22.33 13.43 -9.94
N ASN A 11 23.46 13.16 -9.31
CA ASN A 11 24.76 13.68 -9.76
C ASN A 11 25.22 12.88 -11.00
N SER A 12 25.06 13.45 -12.18
CA SER A 12 25.74 13.02 -13.39
C SER A 12 27.01 13.86 -13.56
N ASN A 13 28.16 13.38 -13.07
CA ASN A 13 29.46 13.91 -13.49
C ASN A 13 29.77 13.39 -14.90
N LEU A 14 29.59 14.23 -15.89
CA LEU A 14 30.23 14.11 -17.18
C LEU A 14 30.95 15.42 -17.48
N ASN A 15 32.29 15.33 -17.48
CA ASN A 15 33.23 16.33 -17.95
C ASN A 15 32.96 16.68 -19.43
N THR A 16 32.75 17.96 -19.76
CA THR A 16 32.91 18.47 -21.11
C THR A 16 33.67 19.77 -21.05
N ASN A 17 34.87 19.71 -21.56
CA ASN A 17 35.61 20.91 -22.02
C ASN A 17 35.19 21.28 -23.43
N GLY A 18 34.92 22.55 -23.67
CA GLY A 18 35.37 23.29 -24.85
C GLY A 18 34.36 23.66 -25.94
N LEU A 19 33.92 24.93 -25.88
CA LEU A 19 33.93 25.96 -26.96
C LEU A 19 32.83 25.98 -28.06
N LEU A 20 32.06 27.10 -27.96
CA LEU A 20 31.60 28.06 -29.03
C LEU A 20 30.49 27.67 -30.01
N SER A 21 29.45 28.46 -29.94
CA SER A 21 28.28 28.66 -30.83
C SER A 21 28.52 29.71 -31.93
N PRO A 22 27.55 30.19 -32.74
CA PRO A 22 26.52 29.56 -33.57
C PRO A 22 26.43 30.21 -35.00
N PRO A 23 25.26 30.45 -35.68
CA PRO A 23 24.56 29.66 -36.69
C PRO A 23 24.59 30.33 -38.11
N PRO A 24 23.63 30.31 -39.05
CA PRO A 24 22.51 29.46 -39.44
C PRO A 24 22.37 29.14 -40.96
N ASN A 25 21.32 28.36 -41.31
CA ASN A 25 20.52 28.40 -42.55
C ASN A 25 20.78 27.49 -43.77
N LYS A 26 19.66 26.83 -44.12
CA LYS A 26 19.01 26.62 -45.44
C LYS A 26 19.35 25.41 -46.31
N LEU A 27 18.28 24.56 -46.43
CA LEU A 27 17.66 24.04 -47.66
C LEU A 27 18.55 23.42 -48.77
N HIS A 28 18.37 22.17 -49.10
CA HIS A 28 17.72 21.69 -50.29
C HIS A 28 17.85 20.16 -50.48
N SER A 29 16.73 19.61 -50.95
CA SER A 29 16.42 18.36 -51.60
C SER A 29 17.52 17.73 -52.46
N HIS A 30 17.57 16.39 -52.53
CA HIS A 30 17.31 15.57 -53.70
C HIS A 30 17.80 14.13 -53.59
N LEU A 31 16.86 13.19 -53.85
CA LEU A 31 16.94 11.99 -54.70
C LEU A 31 18.00 10.88 -54.46
N LEU A 32 17.44 9.71 -54.24
CA LEU A 32 17.98 8.36 -54.55
C LEU A 32 18.53 8.22 -55.98
N PRO A 33 19.35 7.21 -56.36
CA PRO A 33 18.96 5.81 -56.25
C PRO A 33 20.09 4.73 -56.19
N SER A 34 19.62 3.52 -55.90
CA SER A 34 19.96 2.21 -56.51
C SER A 34 21.25 1.41 -56.23
N ASN A 35 20.96 0.19 -55.80
CA ASN A 35 21.55 -1.11 -56.19
C ASN A 35 23.05 -1.36 -56.11
N GLN A 36 23.41 -2.36 -55.29
CA GLN A 36 23.91 -3.65 -55.86
C GLN A 36 24.07 -4.75 -54.82
N LYS A 37 23.68 -5.94 -55.23
CA LYS A 37 23.83 -7.26 -54.60
C LYS A 37 25.30 -7.67 -54.51
N ILE A 38 25.64 -8.59 -53.59
CA ILE A 38 26.21 -9.92 -53.91
C ILE A 38 26.62 -10.69 -52.63
N CYS A 39 26.16 -11.95 -52.59
CA CYS A 39 26.70 -13.22 -52.03
C CYS A 39 27.04 -13.34 -50.55
N GLY A 40 26.27 -14.07 -49.78
CA GLY A 40 26.33 -15.54 -49.69
C GLY A 40 27.30 -16.07 -48.66
N ARG A 41 26.77 -16.51 -47.45
CA ARG A 41 27.28 -17.74 -46.77
C ARG A 41 26.34 -18.17 -45.62
N ARG A 42 25.85 -19.37 -45.84
CA ARG A 42 25.44 -20.47 -44.94
C ARG A 42 24.94 -20.13 -43.54
N ILE A 43 23.68 -20.45 -43.38
CA ILE A 43 22.94 -20.69 -42.16
C ILE A 43 23.53 -21.92 -41.46
N LEU A 44 23.91 -21.77 -40.18
CA LEU A 44 24.04 -22.86 -39.23
C LEU A 44 22.89 -22.74 -38.26
N GLU A 45 22.03 -23.72 -38.29
CA GLU A 45 20.93 -23.91 -37.36
C GLU A 45 21.47 -24.12 -35.94
N SER A 46 21.00 -23.32 -34.99
CA SER A 46 21.15 -23.59 -33.56
C SER A 46 19.82 -24.09 -32.99
N PRO A 47 19.86 -25.05 -32.05
CA PRO A 47 18.67 -25.74 -31.54
C PRO A 47 17.85 -24.87 -30.62
N PRO A 48 16.57 -25.21 -30.33
CA PRO A 48 15.65 -24.40 -29.54
C PRO A 48 16.07 -24.38 -28.07
N LEU A 49 16.27 -23.19 -27.53
CA LEU A 49 16.47 -22.95 -26.12
C LEU A 49 15.15 -23.22 -25.37
N SER A 50 15.13 -24.32 -24.63
CA SER A 50 14.15 -24.60 -23.60
C SER A 50 14.19 -23.49 -22.56
N LEU A 51 13.07 -22.80 -22.39
CA LEU A 51 12.84 -21.81 -21.32
C LEU A 51 12.86 -22.50 -19.94
N ILE A 52 14.01 -22.55 -19.33
CA ILE A 52 14.12 -22.74 -17.88
C ILE A 52 13.94 -21.37 -17.25
N ARG A 53 12.73 -21.11 -16.77
CA ARG A 53 12.40 -19.96 -15.91
C ARG A 53 13.13 -20.12 -14.57
N SER A 54 14.36 -19.63 -14.46
CA SER A 54 14.96 -19.41 -13.15
C SER A 54 14.36 -18.12 -12.56
N LYS A 55 13.59 -18.27 -11.49
CA LYS A 55 13.28 -17.17 -10.57
C LYS A 55 14.59 -16.71 -9.93
N LYS A 56 15.36 -15.86 -10.59
CA LYS A 56 16.44 -15.13 -9.93
C LYS A 56 15.82 -13.96 -9.20
N SER A 57 15.81 -14.07 -7.88
CA SER A 57 15.55 -12.99 -6.94
C SER A 57 16.50 -11.82 -7.25
N TRP A 58 15.95 -10.62 -7.35
CA TRP A 58 16.66 -9.36 -7.58
C TRP A 58 17.51 -8.89 -6.38
N HIS A 59 17.69 -9.75 -5.35
CA HIS A 59 18.39 -9.44 -4.10
C HIS A 59 19.87 -9.80 -4.08
N GLU A 60 20.48 -10.17 -5.21
CA GLU A 60 21.87 -10.68 -5.19
C GLU A 60 22.93 -9.70 -5.76
N SER A 61 22.85 -8.43 -5.50
CA SER A 61 23.99 -7.58 -5.82
C SER A 61 24.12 -6.34 -4.95
N LEU A 62 24.43 -6.56 -3.68
CA LEU A 62 25.20 -5.67 -2.81
C LEU A 62 25.46 -6.42 -1.49
N ARG A 63 26.22 -7.52 -1.56
CA ARG A 63 26.89 -8.04 -0.37
C ARG A 63 28.00 -7.08 -0.03
N VAL A 64 27.74 -6.23 0.96
CA VAL A 64 28.82 -5.59 1.71
C VAL A 64 29.59 -6.70 2.42
N SER A 65 30.87 -6.85 2.08
CA SER A 65 31.80 -7.79 2.66
C SER A 65 31.83 -7.66 4.19
N ASN A 66 31.80 -8.79 4.88
CA ASN A 66 31.98 -8.90 6.33
C ASN A 66 33.29 -8.21 6.78
N LEU A 67 33.17 -6.99 7.24
CA LEU A 67 34.15 -6.34 8.08
C LEU A 67 33.64 -6.45 9.51
N SER A 68 34.52 -6.84 10.44
CA SER A 68 34.29 -6.88 11.88
C SER A 68 33.65 -5.55 12.35
N GLN A 69 32.37 -5.57 12.67
CA GLN A 69 31.59 -4.37 12.95
C GLN A 69 31.93 -3.81 14.32
N SER A 70 32.50 -2.62 14.36
CA SER A 70 32.58 -1.78 15.55
C SER A 70 31.17 -1.30 15.94
N SER A 71 30.93 -1.13 17.25
CA SER A 71 29.62 -0.70 17.81
C SER A 71 29.04 0.61 17.23
N ALA A 72 29.83 1.37 16.50
CA ALA A 72 29.42 2.63 15.86
C ALA A 72 28.48 2.44 14.67
N TYR A 73 28.51 1.29 13.98
CA TYR A 73 27.68 1.03 12.80
C TYR A 73 26.22 0.68 13.11
N ASN A 74 25.88 0.41 14.35
CA ASN A 74 24.54 0.01 14.79
C ASN A 74 23.81 1.12 15.57
N SER A 75 24.18 2.39 15.37
CA SER A 75 23.58 3.52 16.08
C SER A 75 22.89 4.49 15.11
N PHE A 76 21.58 4.65 15.28
CA PHE A 76 20.71 5.47 14.45
C PHE A 76 19.91 6.45 15.31
N ASP A 77 19.41 7.51 14.73
CA ASP A 77 18.50 8.42 15.44
C ASP A 77 17.12 7.77 15.63
N VAL A 78 16.63 7.08 14.60
CA VAL A 78 15.34 6.39 14.64
C VAL A 78 15.49 4.95 14.19
N VAL A 79 14.88 4.03 14.93
CA VAL A 79 14.74 2.61 14.53
C VAL A 79 13.27 2.32 14.26
N ILE A 80 12.95 1.83 13.05
CA ILE A 80 11.60 1.47 12.62
C ILE A 80 11.47 -0.03 12.49
N ILE A 81 10.46 -0.64 13.12
CA ILE A 81 10.17 -2.07 13.07
C ILE A 81 8.98 -2.30 12.15
N GLY A 82 9.23 -2.94 11.01
CA GLY A 82 8.26 -3.26 9.96
C GLY A 82 8.56 -2.56 8.64
N ALA A 83 8.89 -3.34 7.59
CA ALA A 83 9.16 -2.88 6.22
C ALA A 83 7.93 -2.97 5.30
N GLY A 84 6.72 -2.87 5.87
CA GLY A 84 5.50 -2.61 5.10
C GLY A 84 5.45 -1.17 4.61
N ILE A 85 4.40 -0.83 3.85
CA ILE A 85 4.24 0.52 3.29
C ILE A 85 4.28 1.60 4.38
N ILE A 86 3.76 1.34 5.58
CA ILE A 86 3.74 2.30 6.69
C ILE A 86 5.16 2.60 7.15
N GLY A 87 5.95 1.58 7.51
CA GLY A 87 7.34 1.80 8.00
C GLY A 87 8.25 2.41 6.94
N LEU A 88 8.13 1.95 5.68
CA LEU A 88 8.93 2.49 4.56
C LEU A 88 8.62 3.96 4.27
N THR A 89 7.35 4.37 4.31
CA THR A 89 6.95 5.77 4.10
C THR A 89 7.33 6.66 5.28
N ILE A 90 7.29 6.15 6.52
CA ILE A 90 7.78 6.87 7.71
C ILE A 90 9.30 7.10 7.58
N ALA A 91 10.07 6.04 7.23
CA ALA A 91 11.51 6.18 6.97
C ALA A 91 11.79 7.26 5.93
N ARG A 92 11.10 7.18 4.79
CA ARG A 92 11.25 8.16 3.71
C ARG A 92 10.93 9.58 4.16
N HIS A 93 9.84 9.77 4.90
CA HIS A 93 9.45 11.12 5.36
C HIS A 93 10.48 11.71 6.31
N LEU A 94 10.98 10.93 7.28
CA LEU A 94 12.05 11.35 8.20
C LEU A 94 13.34 11.71 7.46
N LEU A 95 13.78 10.86 6.51
CA LEU A 95 14.99 11.08 5.72
C LEU A 95 14.92 12.34 4.85
N LEU A 96 13.74 12.66 4.32
CA LEU A 96 13.53 13.85 3.49
C LEU A 96 13.32 15.14 4.30
N ALA A 97 12.69 15.04 5.48
CA ALA A 97 12.31 16.19 6.29
C ALA A 97 13.36 16.60 7.33
N SER A 98 14.41 15.81 7.52
CA SER A 98 15.43 16.05 8.54
C SER A 98 16.79 15.43 8.15
N ASP A 99 17.81 15.66 8.96
CA ASP A 99 19.13 15.04 8.84
C ASP A 99 19.25 13.76 9.70
N LEU A 100 18.15 13.24 10.22
CA LEU A 100 18.16 12.05 11.07
C LEU A 100 18.59 10.80 10.28
N SER A 101 19.27 9.91 10.98
CA SER A 101 19.58 8.57 10.49
C SER A 101 18.51 7.57 10.91
N VAL A 102 18.15 6.65 10.01
CA VAL A 102 17.05 5.70 10.17
C VAL A 102 17.51 4.28 9.89
N ALA A 103 17.25 3.36 10.84
CA ALA A 103 17.34 1.92 10.62
C ALA A 103 15.93 1.34 10.40
N LEU A 104 15.76 0.51 9.38
CA LEU A 104 14.51 -0.21 9.10
C LEU A 104 14.74 -1.71 9.34
N VAL A 105 13.92 -2.31 10.20
CA VAL A 105 14.04 -3.72 10.63
C VAL A 105 12.78 -4.48 10.22
N ASP A 106 12.95 -5.67 9.66
CA ASP A 106 11.81 -6.56 9.38
C ASP A 106 12.19 -8.03 9.60
N ALA A 107 11.24 -8.81 10.12
CA ALA A 107 11.40 -10.26 10.29
C ALA A 107 11.46 -11.01 8.94
N ALA A 108 10.94 -10.41 7.88
CA ALA A 108 10.95 -10.95 6.52
C ALA A 108 11.58 -9.95 5.53
N VAL A 109 10.87 -9.59 4.50
CA VAL A 109 11.30 -8.66 3.44
C VAL A 109 10.23 -7.59 3.19
N PRO A 110 10.57 -6.47 2.56
CA PRO A 110 9.59 -5.47 2.18
C PRO A 110 8.41 -6.05 1.42
N CYS A 111 7.22 -5.49 1.68
CA CYS A 111 6.00 -5.88 0.98
C CYS A 111 5.47 -7.31 1.25
N SER A 112 6.10 -8.09 2.13
CA SER A 112 5.73 -9.49 2.41
C SER A 112 4.43 -9.68 3.19
N GLY A 113 3.93 -8.62 3.85
CA GLY A 113 2.70 -8.64 4.64
C GLY A 113 1.45 -8.19 3.86
N ALA A 114 0.49 -7.56 4.56
CA ALA A 114 -0.75 -7.07 3.97
C ALA A 114 -0.54 -6.06 2.82
N THR A 115 0.60 -5.37 2.79
CA THR A 115 0.95 -4.42 1.72
C THR A 115 0.97 -5.09 0.35
N GLY A 116 1.72 -6.18 0.19
CA GLY A 116 1.86 -6.88 -1.09
C GLY A 116 0.60 -7.63 -1.54
N ALA A 117 -0.26 -7.96 -0.58
CA ALA A 117 -1.56 -8.58 -0.89
C ALA A 117 -2.66 -7.55 -1.20
N GLY A 118 -2.35 -6.24 -1.19
CA GLY A 118 -3.33 -5.18 -1.41
C GLY A 118 -3.77 -5.04 -2.87
N GLN A 119 -5.01 -4.58 -3.09
CA GLN A 119 -5.57 -4.31 -4.43
C GLN A 119 -5.10 -2.97 -5.01
N GLY A 120 -4.46 -2.14 -4.20
CA GLY A 120 -3.87 -0.88 -4.64
C GLY A 120 -4.82 0.32 -4.67
N TYR A 121 -6.02 0.22 -4.12
CA TYR A 121 -7.01 1.29 -4.14
C TYR A 121 -6.60 2.51 -3.30
N ILE A 122 -6.57 3.68 -3.94
CA ILE A 122 -6.40 4.98 -3.30
C ILE A 122 -7.71 5.76 -3.53
N TRP A 123 -8.73 5.37 -2.78
CA TRP A 123 -10.11 5.78 -3.02
C TRP A 123 -10.68 6.63 -1.89
N LYS A 124 -11.45 7.63 -2.27
CA LYS A 124 -12.31 8.46 -1.41
C LYS A 124 -13.76 7.94 -1.36
N ALA A 125 -14.21 7.24 -2.39
CA ALA A 125 -15.58 6.82 -2.62
C ALA A 125 -16.28 6.14 -1.43
N HIS A 126 -15.56 5.29 -0.69
CA HIS A 126 -16.11 4.52 0.44
C HIS A 126 -15.82 5.15 1.81
N LYS A 127 -15.32 6.39 1.86
CA LYS A 127 -15.02 7.11 3.10
C LYS A 127 -16.18 8.01 3.48
N SER A 128 -16.37 8.25 4.77
CA SER A 128 -17.47 9.08 5.28
C SER A 128 -16.93 10.42 5.76
N PRO A 129 -17.40 11.53 5.20
CA PRO A 129 -17.11 12.88 5.70
C PRO A 129 -17.46 13.02 7.18
N GLY A 130 -16.76 13.92 7.86
CA GLY A 130 -16.97 14.20 9.28
C GLY A 130 -16.54 13.09 10.24
N THR A 131 -15.98 11.97 9.73
CA THR A 131 -15.35 10.97 10.59
C THR A 131 -13.90 11.37 10.88
N GLU A 132 -13.38 10.92 12.02
CA GLU A 132 -12.02 11.23 12.47
C GLU A 132 -10.95 10.80 11.42
N LYS A 133 -11.20 9.73 10.66
CA LYS A 133 -10.30 9.29 9.59
C LYS A 133 -10.37 10.16 8.31
N TRP A 134 -11.39 10.99 8.17
CA TRP A 134 -11.61 11.76 6.93
C TRP A 134 -10.43 12.69 6.64
N GLU A 135 -10.01 13.50 7.61
CA GLU A 135 -8.91 14.44 7.44
C GLU A 135 -7.59 13.73 7.15
N LEU A 136 -7.29 12.65 7.87
CA LEU A 136 -6.08 11.84 7.63
C LEU A 136 -6.09 11.25 6.21
N MET A 137 -7.23 10.75 5.76
CA MET A 137 -7.39 10.20 4.42
C MET A 137 -7.22 11.28 3.36
N MET A 138 -7.89 12.43 3.51
CA MET A 138 -7.77 13.55 2.56
C MET A 138 -6.32 14.06 2.47
N ARG A 139 -5.66 14.19 3.62
CA ARG A 139 -4.24 14.58 3.67
C ARG A 139 -3.34 13.56 2.98
N SER A 140 -3.53 12.28 3.26
CA SER A 140 -2.76 11.22 2.64
C SER A 140 -2.96 11.18 1.11
N HIS A 141 -4.18 11.37 0.65
CA HIS A 141 -4.51 11.42 -0.77
C HIS A 141 -3.80 12.58 -1.49
N GLN A 142 -3.82 13.78 -0.89
CA GLN A 142 -3.06 14.94 -1.40
C GLN A 142 -1.57 14.66 -1.50
N LEU A 143 -1.01 13.93 -0.53
CA LEU A 143 0.40 13.55 -0.53
C LEU A 143 0.72 12.54 -1.64
N TRP A 144 -0.17 11.57 -1.90
CA TRP A 144 -0.04 10.64 -3.03
C TRP A 144 -0.06 11.36 -4.39
N GLU A 145 -1.01 12.27 -4.59
CA GLU A 145 -1.08 13.10 -5.81
C GLU A 145 0.19 13.96 -5.98
N SER A 146 0.68 14.53 -4.87
CA SER A 146 1.91 15.34 -4.86
C SER A 146 3.14 14.50 -5.19
N LEU A 147 3.22 13.26 -4.69
CA LEU A 147 4.29 12.32 -5.02
C LEU A 147 4.26 11.97 -6.51
N ALA A 148 3.10 11.60 -7.05
CA ALA A 148 2.95 11.28 -8.47
C ALA A 148 3.34 12.47 -9.36
N LYS A 149 2.89 13.67 -9.02
CA LYS A 149 3.29 14.91 -9.72
C LYS A 149 4.79 15.18 -9.64
N SER A 150 5.40 14.96 -8.47
CA SER A 150 6.85 15.12 -8.30
C SER A 150 7.65 14.17 -9.19
N ILE A 151 7.18 12.91 -9.32
CA ILE A 151 7.79 11.91 -10.22
C ILE A 151 7.73 12.37 -11.67
N GLN A 152 6.58 12.89 -12.12
CA GLN A 152 6.43 13.46 -13.47
C GLN A 152 7.38 14.64 -13.72
N LEU A 153 7.50 15.55 -12.75
CA LEU A 153 8.41 16.70 -12.85
C LEU A 153 9.89 16.29 -12.94
N GLN A 154 10.23 15.08 -12.48
CA GLN A 154 11.57 14.51 -12.61
C GLN A 154 11.75 13.73 -13.92
N GLY A 155 10.78 13.77 -14.84
CA GLY A 155 10.83 13.10 -16.14
C GLY A 155 10.56 11.60 -16.09
N MET A 156 10.02 11.08 -14.97
CA MET A 156 9.62 9.68 -14.83
C MET A 156 8.10 9.53 -14.98
N ASP A 157 7.65 8.37 -15.44
CA ASP A 157 6.21 8.06 -15.51
C ASP A 157 5.73 7.42 -14.20
N PRO A 158 4.78 8.05 -13.46
CA PRO A 158 4.20 7.46 -12.26
C PRO A 158 3.50 6.11 -12.51
N LEU A 159 2.99 5.86 -13.72
CA LEU A 159 2.43 4.57 -14.08
C LEU A 159 3.51 3.47 -14.07
N GLU A 160 4.70 3.77 -14.60
CA GLU A 160 5.80 2.82 -14.63
C GLU A 160 6.38 2.57 -13.23
N VAL A 161 6.59 3.63 -12.45
CA VAL A 161 7.33 3.50 -11.17
C VAL A 161 6.45 3.17 -9.97
N LEU A 162 5.18 3.58 -9.96
CA LEU A 162 4.23 3.33 -8.88
C LEU A 162 3.06 2.44 -9.30
N GLY A 163 2.85 2.18 -10.59
CA GLY A 163 1.59 1.67 -11.10
C GLY A 163 0.45 2.68 -10.93
N TRP A 164 0.75 3.98 -10.76
CA TRP A 164 -0.22 5.04 -10.47
C TRP A 164 -1.11 5.31 -11.66
N LYS A 165 -2.39 4.97 -11.50
CA LYS A 165 -3.39 5.08 -12.55
C LYS A 165 -4.63 5.77 -12.02
N LYS A 166 -5.11 6.78 -12.73
CA LYS A 166 -6.41 7.39 -12.47
C LYS A 166 -7.49 6.53 -13.09
N THR A 167 -8.00 5.58 -12.34
CA THR A 167 -9.03 4.66 -12.79
C THR A 167 -10.43 5.22 -12.59
N GLY A 168 -10.61 6.18 -11.67
CA GLY A 168 -11.92 6.39 -11.07
C GLY A 168 -12.37 5.16 -10.26
N SER A 169 -13.48 5.29 -9.58
CA SER A 169 -14.10 4.20 -8.84
C SER A 169 -15.61 4.15 -9.01
N LEU A 170 -16.15 2.94 -9.04
CA LEU A 170 -17.57 2.65 -9.11
C LEU A 170 -18.00 1.87 -7.87
N LEU A 171 -18.85 2.47 -7.02
CA LEU A 171 -19.60 1.74 -6.01
C LEU A 171 -20.90 1.29 -6.63
N VAL A 172 -21.09 -0.03 -6.83
CA VAL A 172 -22.21 -0.58 -7.57
C VAL A 172 -23.29 -1.15 -6.66
N SER A 173 -24.55 -0.88 -6.98
CA SER A 173 -25.74 -1.37 -6.28
C SER A 173 -26.58 -2.29 -7.18
N LYS A 174 -27.22 -3.30 -6.58
CA LYS A 174 -28.16 -4.19 -7.27
C LYS A 174 -29.62 -3.86 -6.97
N THR A 175 -29.89 -3.24 -5.83
CA THR A 175 -31.26 -3.00 -5.35
C THR A 175 -31.57 -1.52 -5.29
N THR A 176 -32.88 -1.19 -5.28
CA THR A 176 -33.37 0.18 -5.11
C THR A 176 -32.88 0.82 -3.81
N ASP A 177 -32.85 0.06 -2.71
CA ASP A 177 -32.39 0.56 -1.41
C ASP A 177 -30.91 0.89 -1.43
N GLU A 178 -30.10 0.04 -2.04
CA GLU A 178 -28.67 0.32 -2.22
C GLU A 178 -28.43 1.53 -3.12
N SER A 179 -29.18 1.64 -4.21
CA SER A 179 -29.14 2.80 -5.10
C SER A 179 -29.49 4.10 -4.38
N ALA A 180 -30.50 4.08 -3.49
CA ALA A 180 -30.86 5.23 -2.68
C ALA A 180 -29.73 5.62 -1.69
N ILE A 181 -29.03 4.64 -1.12
CA ILE A 181 -27.86 4.87 -0.26
C ILE A 181 -26.72 5.50 -1.07
N LEU A 182 -26.45 5.00 -2.28
CA LEU A 182 -25.38 5.53 -3.12
C LEU A 182 -25.69 6.95 -3.62
N LYS A 183 -26.94 7.28 -3.94
CA LYS A 183 -27.35 8.64 -4.31
C LYS A 183 -27.05 9.63 -3.17
N ARG A 184 -27.45 9.30 -1.94
CA ARG A 184 -27.11 10.13 -0.77
C ARG A 184 -25.61 10.28 -0.58
N ARG A 185 -24.84 9.21 -0.77
CA ARG A 185 -23.37 9.27 -0.70
C ARG A 185 -22.78 10.21 -1.74
N VAL A 186 -23.29 10.19 -2.98
CA VAL A 186 -22.88 11.15 -4.02
C VAL A 186 -23.15 12.58 -3.56
N GLU A 187 -24.34 12.86 -3.00
CA GLU A 187 -24.68 14.18 -2.48
C GLU A 187 -23.75 14.61 -1.34
N GLU A 188 -23.54 13.75 -0.33
CA GLU A 188 -22.66 14.01 0.81
C GLU A 188 -21.24 14.34 0.36
N LEU A 189 -20.64 13.50 -0.51
CA LEU A 189 -19.27 13.69 -0.97
C LEU A 189 -19.12 14.87 -1.94
N SER A 190 -20.17 15.19 -2.72
CA SER A 190 -20.21 16.41 -3.55
C SER A 190 -20.24 17.68 -2.71
N GLN A 191 -20.93 17.68 -1.56
CA GLN A 191 -20.94 18.80 -0.62
C GLN A 191 -19.54 19.06 -0.01
N GLU A 192 -18.73 18.01 0.13
CA GLU A 192 -17.32 18.11 0.53
C GLU A 192 -16.37 18.51 -0.62
N GLY A 193 -16.92 18.85 -1.78
CA GLY A 193 -16.17 19.32 -2.95
C GLY A 193 -15.55 18.21 -3.80
N LEU A 194 -15.92 16.94 -3.58
CA LEU A 194 -15.48 15.84 -4.45
C LEU A 194 -16.35 15.79 -5.70
N ARG A 195 -15.72 15.45 -6.83
CA ARG A 195 -16.48 15.11 -8.03
C ARG A 195 -17.10 13.73 -7.84
N ALA A 196 -18.41 13.68 -7.87
CA ALA A 196 -19.18 12.46 -7.74
C ALA A 196 -20.48 12.55 -8.53
N GLU A 197 -20.89 11.46 -9.16
CA GLU A 197 -22.15 11.37 -9.87
C GLU A 197 -22.78 9.99 -9.70
N PHE A 198 -24.10 9.92 -9.81
CA PHE A 198 -24.83 8.65 -9.81
C PHE A 198 -25.17 8.25 -11.25
N LEU A 199 -24.64 7.10 -11.67
CA LEU A 199 -24.92 6.51 -12.98
C LEU A 199 -26.09 5.53 -12.85
N SER A 200 -27.09 5.65 -13.73
CA SER A 200 -28.11 4.62 -13.87
C SER A 200 -27.51 3.35 -14.48
N SER A 201 -28.25 2.23 -14.43
CA SER A 201 -27.80 0.99 -15.08
C SER A 201 -27.54 1.17 -16.58
N ASN A 202 -28.28 2.04 -17.27
CA ASN A 202 -28.06 2.33 -18.69
C ASN A 202 -26.79 3.17 -18.93
N ASP A 203 -26.57 4.21 -18.12
CA ASP A 203 -25.37 5.04 -18.22
C ASP A 203 -24.11 4.22 -17.90
N LEU A 204 -24.22 3.32 -16.92
CA LEU A 204 -23.14 2.46 -16.51
C LEU A 204 -22.69 1.47 -17.59
N LEU A 205 -23.61 0.98 -18.45
CA LEU A 205 -23.26 0.13 -19.58
C LEU A 205 -22.35 0.83 -20.60
N SER A 206 -22.40 2.15 -20.70
CA SER A 206 -21.49 2.93 -21.56
C SER A 206 -20.09 3.04 -20.95
N GLU A 207 -19.99 3.09 -19.64
CA GLU A 207 -18.71 3.19 -18.90
C GLU A 207 -18.05 1.82 -18.70
N GLU A 208 -18.83 0.79 -18.35
CA GLU A 208 -18.39 -0.59 -18.07
C GLU A 208 -19.32 -1.60 -18.75
N PRO A 209 -19.11 -1.92 -20.03
CA PRO A 209 -19.99 -2.80 -20.80
C PRO A 209 -20.14 -4.21 -20.23
N GLU A 210 -19.14 -4.68 -19.49
CA GLU A 210 -19.13 -6.03 -18.89
C GLU A 210 -19.90 -6.12 -17.57
N LEU A 211 -20.27 -4.95 -16.99
CA LEU A 211 -20.97 -4.88 -15.72
C LEU A 211 -22.48 -4.92 -15.95
N VAL A 212 -23.11 -6.00 -15.53
CA VAL A 212 -24.56 -6.18 -15.70
C VAL A 212 -25.27 -6.02 -14.37
N LEU A 213 -26.13 -5.00 -14.31
CA LEU A 213 -27.00 -4.72 -13.18
C LEU A 213 -28.46 -4.81 -13.60
N GLU A 214 -29.34 -5.06 -12.62
CA GLU A 214 -30.78 -4.97 -12.81
C GLU A 214 -31.20 -3.51 -13.06
N LYS A 215 -32.42 -3.30 -13.55
CA LYS A 215 -32.93 -1.98 -13.92
C LYS A 215 -32.92 -0.97 -12.75
N GLU A 216 -33.11 -1.45 -11.54
CA GLU A 216 -33.10 -0.68 -10.30
C GLU A 216 -31.70 -0.41 -9.75
N GLY A 217 -30.69 -1.07 -10.32
CA GLY A 217 -29.30 -0.91 -9.96
C GLY A 217 -28.71 0.39 -10.51
N GLY A 218 -27.48 0.66 -10.09
CA GLY A 218 -26.71 1.81 -10.55
C GLY A 218 -25.37 1.88 -9.85
N ALA A 219 -24.64 2.96 -10.07
CA ALA A 219 -23.35 3.15 -9.43
C ALA A 219 -23.13 4.61 -8.98
N ALA A 220 -22.44 4.78 -7.86
CA ALA A 220 -21.80 6.05 -7.52
C ALA A 220 -20.41 6.07 -8.15
N PHE A 221 -20.18 7.02 -9.04
CA PHE A 221 -18.92 7.20 -9.76
C PHE A 221 -18.10 8.35 -9.19
N PHE A 222 -16.82 8.09 -8.95
CA PHE A 222 -15.84 9.04 -8.43
C PHE A 222 -14.62 9.08 -9.36
N PRO A 223 -14.57 10.04 -10.29
CA PRO A 223 -13.56 10.07 -11.35
C PRO A 223 -12.14 10.39 -10.86
N ASP A 224 -11.99 10.89 -9.62
CA ASP A 224 -10.70 11.29 -9.03
C ASP A 224 -10.13 10.28 -8.04
N ASP A 225 -10.58 9.04 -8.11
CA ASP A 225 -9.99 7.95 -7.39
C ASP A 225 -8.89 7.26 -8.22
N TYR A 226 -7.88 6.72 -7.54
CA TYR A 226 -6.69 6.17 -8.16
C TYR A 226 -6.44 4.73 -7.73
N GLN A 227 -5.58 4.08 -8.49
CA GLN A 227 -4.99 2.80 -8.15
C GLN A 227 -3.47 2.91 -8.24
N LEU A 228 -2.75 2.16 -7.42
CA LEU A 228 -1.32 1.95 -7.53
C LEU A 228 -0.98 0.45 -7.48
N ASP A 229 0.23 0.09 -7.88
CA ASP A 229 0.80 -1.23 -7.66
C ASP A 229 1.64 -1.20 -6.37
N ALA A 230 1.28 -2.04 -5.40
CA ALA A 230 1.93 -2.04 -4.09
C ALA A 230 3.42 -2.44 -4.18
N HIS A 231 3.78 -3.40 -5.03
CA HIS A 231 5.16 -3.87 -5.18
C HIS A 231 6.03 -2.83 -5.87
N ARG A 232 5.55 -2.22 -6.97
CA ARG A 232 6.26 -1.11 -7.65
C ARG A 232 6.44 0.08 -6.71
N THR A 233 5.39 0.45 -5.98
CA THR A 233 5.41 1.56 -5.03
C THR A 233 6.42 1.32 -3.90
N VAL A 234 6.41 0.12 -3.30
CA VAL A 234 7.38 -0.26 -2.26
C VAL A 234 8.82 -0.23 -2.81
N ALA A 235 9.05 -0.83 -3.97
CA ALA A 235 10.38 -0.84 -4.60
C ALA A 235 10.88 0.59 -4.92
N PHE A 236 10.01 1.48 -5.35
CA PHE A 236 10.35 2.89 -5.57
C PHE A 236 10.73 3.61 -4.28
N ILE A 237 9.96 3.41 -3.21
CA ILE A 237 10.22 4.03 -1.91
C ILE A 237 11.51 3.48 -1.30
N GLU A 238 11.69 2.15 -1.27
CA GLU A 238 12.88 1.47 -0.78
C GLU A 238 14.14 1.96 -1.51
N LYS A 239 14.13 1.93 -2.85
CA LYS A 239 15.22 2.46 -3.67
C LYS A 239 15.52 3.92 -3.35
N GLY A 240 14.46 4.74 -3.14
CA GLY A 240 14.62 6.14 -2.76
C GLY A 240 15.23 6.32 -1.37
N ASN A 241 14.91 5.44 -0.40
CA ASN A 241 15.50 5.45 0.93
C ASN A 241 16.99 5.03 0.87
N MET A 242 17.32 4.04 0.05
CA MET A 242 18.70 3.57 -0.14
C MET A 242 19.68 4.65 -0.62
N HIS A 243 19.21 5.73 -1.25
CA HIS A 243 20.11 6.85 -1.60
C HIS A 243 20.76 7.49 -0.36
N PHE A 244 20.06 7.49 0.78
CA PHE A 244 20.58 8.02 2.04
C PHE A 244 21.55 7.06 2.75
N ALA A 245 21.64 5.79 2.31
CA ALA A 245 22.64 4.85 2.84
C ALA A 245 24.06 5.26 2.47
N VAL A 246 24.28 5.90 1.32
CA VAL A 246 25.59 6.42 0.91
C VAL A 246 26.08 7.50 1.88
N GLU A 247 25.16 8.25 2.48
CA GLU A 247 25.43 9.29 3.48
C GLU A 247 25.53 8.70 4.92
N GLY A 248 25.37 7.38 5.07
CA GLY A 248 25.33 6.73 6.40
C GLY A 248 24.04 7.00 7.18
N ARG A 249 23.00 7.56 6.52
CA ARG A 249 21.74 7.95 7.14
C ARG A 249 20.64 6.91 7.06
N TYR A 250 20.82 5.81 6.31
CA TYR A 250 19.84 4.76 6.17
C TYR A 250 20.47 3.38 6.16
N ALA A 251 19.85 2.42 6.85
CA ALA A 251 20.22 1.01 6.80
C ALA A 251 18.99 0.10 6.92
N GLU A 252 19.06 -1.07 6.31
CA GLU A 252 18.01 -2.10 6.27
C GLU A 252 18.50 -3.39 6.92
N PHE A 253 17.64 -3.99 7.78
CA PHE A 253 17.89 -5.22 8.50
C PHE A 253 16.72 -6.18 8.26
N TYR A 254 16.78 -6.93 7.16
CA TYR A 254 15.77 -7.91 6.75
C TYR A 254 16.11 -9.32 7.20
N HIS A 255 15.07 -10.18 7.32
CA HIS A 255 15.17 -11.51 7.92
C HIS A 255 15.77 -11.43 9.33
N GLU A 256 15.35 -10.40 10.06
CA GLU A 256 15.91 -10.05 11.36
C GLU A 256 14.81 -9.55 12.30
N PRO A 257 14.04 -10.47 12.92
CA PRO A 257 12.97 -10.10 13.84
C PRO A 257 13.49 -9.32 15.05
N ALA A 258 12.75 -8.28 15.44
CA ALA A 258 12.93 -7.60 16.71
C ALA A 258 12.46 -8.53 17.83
N ILE A 259 13.28 -8.70 18.88
CA ILE A 259 13.05 -9.63 19.99
C ILE A 259 13.11 -8.98 21.36
N GLY A 260 13.50 -7.72 21.47
CA GLY A 260 13.57 -7.01 22.75
C GLY A 260 13.71 -5.50 22.61
N LEU A 261 13.22 -4.78 23.63
CA LEU A 261 13.47 -3.36 23.87
C LEU A 261 14.48 -3.21 25.01
N VAL A 262 15.55 -2.46 24.77
CA VAL A 262 16.57 -2.17 25.77
C VAL A 262 16.37 -0.76 26.29
N ARG A 263 16.00 -0.62 27.57
CA ARG A 263 15.81 0.68 28.21
C ARG A 263 17.11 1.22 28.81
N HIS A 264 17.18 2.52 28.97
CA HIS A 264 18.21 3.18 29.78
C HIS A 264 17.87 3.07 31.29
N GLY A 265 18.36 2.02 31.95
CA GLY A 265 18.04 1.76 33.37
C GLY A 265 16.53 1.64 33.62
N ASN A 266 16.00 2.36 34.61
CA ASN A 266 14.57 2.40 34.95
C ASN A 266 13.81 3.54 34.23
N SER A 267 14.40 4.13 33.17
CA SER A 267 13.74 5.22 32.44
C SER A 267 12.61 4.73 31.52
N CYS A 268 11.69 5.64 31.17
CA CYS A 268 10.68 5.40 30.14
C CYS A 268 11.25 5.47 28.72
N GLU A 269 12.57 5.61 28.58
CA GLU A 269 13.25 5.77 27.29
C GLU A 269 13.86 4.44 26.85
N VAL A 270 13.61 4.06 25.57
CA VAL A 270 14.22 2.93 24.91
C VAL A 270 15.48 3.38 24.18
N GLY A 271 16.63 2.86 24.60
CA GLY A 271 17.93 3.20 24.01
C GLY A 271 18.38 2.28 22.87
N ALA A 272 17.80 1.07 22.79
CA ALA A 272 18.11 0.15 21.71
C ALA A 272 17.00 -0.87 21.46
N ILE A 273 17.01 -1.43 20.24
CA ILE A 273 16.22 -2.59 19.83
C ILE A 273 17.16 -3.78 19.72
N GLN A 274 16.81 -4.87 20.38
CA GLN A 274 17.48 -6.15 20.19
C GLN A 274 16.76 -6.91 19.08
N THR A 275 17.50 -7.32 18.08
CA THR A 275 17.04 -8.19 17.01
C THR A 275 17.63 -9.58 17.16
N SER A 276 17.27 -10.53 16.29
CA SER A 276 17.87 -11.88 16.32
C SER A 276 19.37 -11.91 16.03
N LYS A 277 19.93 -10.83 15.45
CA LYS A 277 21.35 -10.79 15.03
C LYS A 277 22.11 -9.59 15.58
N ASN A 278 21.44 -8.47 15.86
CA ASN A 278 22.05 -7.19 16.18
C ASN A 278 21.42 -6.53 17.40
N THR A 279 22.12 -5.57 17.98
CA THR A 279 21.54 -4.55 18.87
C THR A 279 21.64 -3.21 18.16
N LEU A 280 20.50 -2.60 17.86
CA LEU A 280 20.41 -1.33 17.14
C LEU A 280 20.08 -0.22 18.13
N HIS A 281 21.03 0.67 18.35
CA HIS A 281 20.86 1.80 19.26
C HIS A 281 19.99 2.87 18.61
N SER A 282 19.00 3.35 19.37
CA SER A 282 18.09 4.44 18.98
C SER A 282 18.34 5.65 19.86
N LYS A 283 18.73 6.78 19.26
CA LYS A 283 19.06 8.02 19.99
C LYS A 283 17.82 8.90 20.23
N LYS A 284 16.78 8.79 19.40
CA LYS A 284 15.65 9.70 19.41
C LYS A 284 14.30 8.99 19.48
N ALA A 285 14.05 8.00 18.63
CA ALA A 285 12.76 7.33 18.60
C ALA A 285 12.81 5.91 18.07
N VAL A 286 11.92 5.08 18.59
CA VAL A 286 11.56 3.77 18.04
C VAL A 286 10.15 3.86 17.49
N VAL A 287 9.94 3.39 16.25
CA VAL A 287 8.61 3.35 15.63
C VAL A 287 8.24 1.90 15.34
N ILE A 288 7.07 1.47 15.81
CA ILE A 288 6.55 0.12 15.60
C ILE A 288 5.45 0.17 14.56
N ALA A 289 5.74 -0.40 13.38
CA ALA A 289 4.87 -0.45 12.20
C ALA A 289 4.70 -1.90 11.70
N ALA A 290 4.57 -2.87 12.63
CA ALA A 290 4.59 -4.30 12.35
C ALA A 290 3.24 -4.88 11.90
N GLY A 291 2.33 -4.04 11.38
CA GLY A 291 1.04 -4.48 10.83
C GLY A 291 0.20 -5.27 11.84
N CYS A 292 -0.32 -6.44 11.43
CA CYS A 292 -1.15 -7.29 12.30
C CYS A 292 -0.36 -7.99 13.42
N TRP A 293 0.96 -8.05 13.31
CA TRP A 293 1.83 -8.60 14.38
C TRP A 293 2.08 -7.62 15.52
N THR A 294 1.66 -6.36 15.38
CA THR A 294 1.95 -5.31 16.36
C THR A 294 1.47 -5.67 17.77
N GLY A 295 0.27 -6.25 17.91
CA GLY A 295 -0.27 -6.63 19.22
C GLY A 295 0.61 -7.68 19.93
N SER A 296 0.91 -8.80 19.26
CA SER A 296 1.75 -9.87 19.81
C SER A 296 3.20 -9.40 20.02
N LEU A 297 3.76 -8.65 19.07
CA LEU A 297 5.11 -8.11 19.19
C LEU A 297 5.25 -7.19 20.40
N MET A 298 4.31 -6.27 20.61
CA MET A 298 4.33 -5.37 21.76
C MET A 298 4.22 -6.13 23.08
N HIS A 299 3.35 -7.14 23.17
CA HIS A 299 3.26 -8.01 24.32
C HIS A 299 4.59 -8.73 24.61
N ASP A 300 5.28 -9.21 23.58
CA ASP A 300 6.59 -9.90 23.73
C ASP A 300 7.73 -8.94 24.07
N LEU A 301 7.69 -7.70 23.54
CA LEU A 301 8.72 -6.70 23.78
C LEU A 301 8.58 -6.01 25.15
N ILE A 302 7.35 -5.86 25.66
CA ILE A 302 7.05 -5.17 26.91
C ILE A 302 6.71 -6.20 28.00
N LYS A 303 7.72 -6.87 28.50
CA LYS A 303 7.59 -7.81 29.62
C LYS A 303 7.68 -7.09 30.96
N GLN A 304 6.76 -6.19 31.25
CA GLN A 304 6.75 -5.48 32.53
C GLN A 304 5.40 -5.63 33.24
N PRO A 305 5.40 -5.96 34.57
CA PRO A 305 4.17 -6.14 35.35
C PRO A 305 3.37 -4.85 35.52
N ASP A 306 3.98 -3.68 35.28
CA ASP A 306 3.37 -2.36 35.57
C ASP A 306 2.73 -1.70 34.34
N ILE A 307 2.82 -2.32 33.14
CA ILE A 307 2.21 -1.81 31.92
C ILE A 307 1.26 -2.87 31.38
N GLU A 308 -0.02 -2.68 31.64
CA GLU A 308 -1.07 -3.50 31.03
C GLU A 308 -1.33 -2.96 29.62
N LEU A 309 -0.81 -3.68 28.62
CA LEU A 309 -0.93 -3.34 27.21
C LEU A 309 -1.97 -4.22 26.54
N ASP A 310 -3.18 -3.71 26.35
CA ASP A 310 -4.18 -4.35 25.50
C ASP A 310 -4.25 -3.65 24.14
N LEU A 311 -3.44 -4.09 23.19
CA LEU A 311 -3.53 -3.65 21.80
C LEU A 311 -4.49 -4.58 21.04
N PRO A 312 -5.73 -4.16 20.78
CA PRO A 312 -6.75 -5.01 20.18
C PRO A 312 -6.56 -5.19 18.67
N ILE A 313 -5.30 -5.19 18.20
CA ILE A 313 -4.94 -5.40 16.80
C ILE A 313 -4.86 -6.88 16.53
N LYS A 314 -5.75 -7.37 15.66
CA LYS A 314 -5.87 -8.78 15.29
C LYS A 314 -5.61 -8.99 13.79
N PRO A 315 -5.02 -10.13 13.38
CA PRO A 315 -4.91 -10.47 11.97
C PRO A 315 -6.28 -10.80 11.39
N ARG A 316 -6.71 -10.07 10.35
CA ARG A 316 -7.91 -10.37 9.58
C ARG A 316 -7.52 -10.78 8.17
N LYS A 317 -7.59 -12.09 7.91
CA LYS A 317 -7.20 -12.72 6.65
C LYS A 317 -8.11 -12.26 5.51
N GLY A 318 -7.53 -12.02 4.36
CA GLY A 318 -8.24 -11.74 3.12
C GLY A 318 -7.54 -12.35 1.93
N HIS A 319 -8.34 -12.78 0.95
CA HIS A 319 -7.88 -13.32 -0.31
C HIS A 319 -8.20 -12.36 -1.45
N LEU A 320 -7.29 -12.27 -2.42
CA LEU A 320 -7.51 -11.71 -3.75
C LEU A 320 -7.13 -12.77 -4.79
N LEU A 321 -7.94 -12.89 -5.82
CA LEU A 321 -7.66 -13.68 -7.00
C LEU A 321 -7.14 -12.77 -8.10
N VAL A 322 -5.99 -13.09 -8.65
CA VAL A 322 -5.37 -12.35 -9.77
C VAL A 322 -5.32 -13.27 -10.98
N ILE A 323 -5.87 -12.83 -12.10
CA ILE A 323 -5.73 -13.51 -13.38
C ILE A 323 -4.71 -12.74 -14.22
N GLU A 324 -3.56 -13.34 -14.42
CA GLU A 324 -2.44 -12.73 -15.14
C GLU A 324 -2.74 -12.60 -16.64
N ASN A 325 -2.34 -11.45 -17.23
CA ASN A 325 -2.47 -11.18 -18.66
C ASN A 325 -3.89 -11.42 -19.20
N PHE A 326 -4.90 -11.01 -18.45
CA PHE A 326 -6.30 -11.20 -18.80
C PHE A 326 -6.68 -10.42 -20.06
N LYS A 327 -7.34 -11.08 -21.04
CA LYS A 327 -7.63 -10.50 -22.36
C LYS A 327 -9.07 -10.64 -22.82
N SER A 328 -9.91 -11.40 -22.11
CA SER A 328 -11.29 -11.66 -22.53
C SER A 328 -12.13 -10.38 -22.60
N PHE A 329 -11.89 -9.45 -21.68
CA PHE A 329 -12.47 -8.10 -21.67
C PHE A 329 -11.57 -7.14 -20.90
N LYS A 330 -11.97 -5.87 -20.83
CA LYS A 330 -11.25 -4.83 -20.08
C LYS A 330 -12.20 -4.10 -19.15
N LEU A 331 -11.80 -3.91 -17.89
CA LEU A 331 -12.42 -2.97 -16.98
C LEU A 331 -11.75 -1.59 -17.10
N ASN A 332 -12.57 -0.55 -17.23
CA ASN A 332 -12.10 0.82 -17.34
C ASN A 332 -11.86 1.45 -15.96
N HIS A 333 -12.65 1.03 -14.96
CA HIS A 333 -12.66 1.57 -13.61
C HIS A 333 -12.35 0.50 -12.57
N GLY A 334 -12.05 0.95 -11.35
CA GLY A 334 -12.10 0.07 -10.20
C GLY A 334 -13.55 -0.07 -9.71
N ILE A 335 -13.96 -1.28 -9.37
CA ILE A 335 -15.36 -1.60 -9.03
C ILE A 335 -15.41 -2.19 -7.62
N MET A 336 -16.43 -1.80 -6.86
CA MET A 336 -16.71 -2.33 -5.54
C MET A 336 -18.23 -2.39 -5.32
N GLU A 337 -18.76 -3.49 -4.81
CA GLU A 337 -20.18 -3.54 -4.46
C GLU A 337 -20.54 -2.65 -3.26
N ALA A 338 -21.73 -2.07 -3.25
CA ALA A 338 -22.23 -1.20 -2.17
C ALA A 338 -22.23 -1.92 -0.80
N GLY A 339 -22.49 -3.21 -0.79
CA GLY A 339 -22.47 -4.06 0.41
C GLY A 339 -21.12 -4.06 1.14
N TYR A 340 -20.02 -3.83 0.43
CA TYR A 340 -18.68 -3.73 1.03
C TYR A 340 -18.59 -2.67 2.14
N THR A 341 -19.25 -1.53 1.94
CA THR A 341 -19.24 -0.41 2.92
C THR A 341 -20.05 -0.74 4.17
N LYS A 342 -21.13 -1.56 4.05
CA LYS A 342 -21.93 -2.01 5.19
C LYS A 342 -21.13 -2.89 6.14
N HIS A 343 -20.25 -3.75 5.62
CA HIS A 343 -19.39 -4.62 6.41
C HIS A 343 -18.33 -3.85 7.21
N GLN A 344 -17.89 -2.69 6.74
CA GLN A 344 -17.03 -1.79 7.52
C GLN A 344 -17.79 -1.11 8.67
N SER A 345 -19.05 -0.73 8.43
CA SER A 345 -19.89 -0.02 9.42
C SER A 345 -20.54 -0.95 10.45
N ALA A 346 -20.86 -2.19 10.09
CA ALA A 346 -21.47 -3.16 11.00
C ALA A 346 -20.54 -3.56 12.14
N THR A 347 -19.23 -3.58 11.88
CA THR A 347 -18.22 -3.83 12.90
C THR A 347 -18.20 -2.73 13.98
N LEU A 348 -18.50 -1.48 13.60
CA LEU A 348 -18.57 -0.34 14.53
C LEU A 348 -19.84 -0.36 15.40
N LYS A 349 -20.94 -1.00 14.93
CA LYS A 349 -22.22 -1.05 15.66
C LYS A 349 -22.34 -2.25 16.60
N ALA A 350 -21.59 -3.33 16.36
CA ALA A 350 -21.60 -4.53 17.21
C ALA A 350 -21.05 -4.28 18.62
N THR A 351 -20.31 -3.18 18.82
CA THR A 351 -19.82 -2.74 20.14
C THR A 351 -20.81 -1.85 20.90
N ALA A 352 -21.91 -1.41 20.26
CA ALA A 352 -22.80 -0.37 20.82
C ALA A 352 -24.24 -0.84 21.14
N SER A 353 -24.65 -2.06 20.86
CA SER A 353 -26.02 -2.51 21.18
C SER A 353 -26.09 -3.99 21.57
N ASP A 354 -26.63 -4.21 22.78
CA ASP A 354 -26.79 -5.51 23.45
C ASP A 354 -27.97 -6.38 22.91
N SER A 355 -28.52 -6.08 21.72
CA SER A 355 -29.73 -6.76 21.22
C SER A 355 -29.87 -6.78 19.69
N GLY A 356 -28.78 -7.00 18.93
CA GLY A 356 -28.83 -7.25 17.48
C GLY A 356 -28.28 -8.63 17.12
N PRO A 357 -28.50 -9.15 15.88
CA PRO A 357 -27.92 -10.42 15.49
C PRO A 357 -26.41 -10.34 15.66
N VAL A 358 -25.86 -11.16 16.54
CA VAL A 358 -24.42 -11.31 16.78
C VAL A 358 -23.84 -11.87 15.49
N TYR A 359 -23.29 -11.00 14.65
CA TYR A 359 -22.38 -11.43 13.60
C TYR A 359 -21.16 -12.03 14.31
N ASN A 360 -21.04 -13.35 14.27
CA ASN A 360 -19.82 -14.00 14.71
C ASN A 360 -18.66 -13.40 13.89
N ALA A 361 -17.75 -12.74 14.56
CA ALA A 361 -16.58 -12.13 13.92
C ALA A 361 -15.68 -13.17 13.21
N GLN A 362 -15.96 -14.46 13.40
CA GLN A 362 -15.31 -15.60 12.76
C GLN A 362 -15.91 -15.97 11.41
N ASP A 363 -17.11 -15.44 11.06
CA ASP A 363 -17.78 -15.82 9.82
C ASP A 363 -17.04 -15.27 8.60
N LEU A 364 -16.92 -16.12 7.59
CA LEU A 364 -16.42 -15.74 6.26
C LEU A 364 -17.35 -14.68 5.66
N SER A 365 -16.78 -13.53 5.30
CA SER A 365 -17.47 -12.52 4.51
C SER A 365 -16.75 -12.37 3.16
N VAL A 366 -17.52 -12.44 2.08
CA VAL A 366 -17.04 -12.20 0.71
C VAL A 366 -17.81 -11.04 0.12
N SER A 367 -17.07 -10.10 -0.51
CA SER A 367 -17.63 -8.95 -1.21
C SER A 367 -16.97 -8.80 -2.56
N MET A 368 -17.72 -8.36 -3.57
CA MET A 368 -17.18 -8.11 -4.90
C MET A 368 -16.31 -6.85 -4.93
N THR A 369 -15.07 -7.01 -5.38
CA THR A 369 -14.22 -5.95 -5.88
C THR A 369 -13.54 -6.43 -7.15
N ALA A 370 -13.39 -5.57 -8.16
CA ALA A 370 -12.75 -5.92 -9.42
C ALA A 370 -11.98 -4.72 -10.00
N THR A 371 -10.82 -4.97 -10.58
CA THR A 371 -10.03 -3.94 -11.27
C THR A 371 -9.01 -4.55 -12.21
N MET A 372 -8.56 -3.78 -13.20
CA MET A 372 -7.39 -4.10 -14.01
C MET A 372 -6.18 -3.34 -13.47
N ASP A 373 -5.13 -4.07 -13.08
CA ASP A 373 -3.90 -3.43 -12.64
C ASP A 373 -3.08 -2.82 -13.81
N ALA A 374 -1.96 -2.16 -13.47
CA ALA A 374 -1.08 -1.52 -14.46
C ALA A 374 -0.40 -2.51 -15.42
N SER A 375 -0.39 -3.81 -15.09
CA SER A 375 0.20 -4.88 -15.90
C SER A 375 -0.83 -5.61 -16.77
N GLY A 376 -2.11 -5.22 -16.69
CA GLY A 376 -3.20 -5.85 -17.44
C GLY A 376 -3.71 -7.14 -16.78
N ASN A 377 -3.45 -7.33 -15.49
CA ASN A 377 -4.01 -8.43 -14.74
C ASN A 377 -5.39 -8.06 -14.20
N LEU A 378 -6.32 -9.00 -14.24
CA LEU A 378 -7.63 -8.85 -13.59
C LEU A 378 -7.49 -9.24 -12.11
N VAL A 379 -7.74 -8.29 -11.21
CA VAL A 379 -7.65 -8.47 -9.76
C VAL A 379 -9.05 -8.47 -9.16
N LEU A 380 -9.42 -9.59 -8.56
CA LEU A 380 -10.74 -9.85 -8.02
C LEU A 380 -10.67 -10.08 -6.51
N GLY A 381 -11.63 -9.58 -5.79
CA GLY A 381 -11.71 -9.75 -4.35
C GLY A 381 -13.12 -9.60 -3.82
N SER A 382 -13.24 -9.62 -2.57
CA SER A 382 -12.29 -9.91 -1.50
C SER A 382 -12.95 -10.69 -0.38
N SER A 383 -12.18 -11.37 0.43
CA SER A 383 -12.70 -12.05 1.62
C SER A 383 -12.23 -11.41 2.93
N ARG A 384 -12.91 -11.74 4.03
CA ARG A 384 -12.54 -11.38 5.40
C ARG A 384 -12.83 -12.52 6.34
N GLN A 385 -11.84 -12.91 7.15
CA GLN A 385 -11.93 -13.95 8.16
C GLN A 385 -11.03 -13.62 9.35
N LEU A 386 -11.45 -13.96 10.57
CA LEU A 386 -10.61 -13.93 11.77
C LEU A 386 -10.15 -15.36 12.09
N VAL A 387 -9.02 -15.76 11.53
CA VAL A 387 -8.46 -17.13 11.61
C VAL A 387 -7.02 -17.13 12.17
N GLY A 388 -6.68 -16.13 12.98
CA GLY A 388 -5.33 -15.95 13.50
C GLY A 388 -4.34 -15.63 12.40
N PHE A 389 -3.11 -16.06 12.58
CA PHE A 389 -1.99 -15.79 11.64
C PHE A 389 -1.89 -16.80 10.48
N ASN A 390 -2.96 -17.53 10.18
CA ASN A 390 -3.00 -18.47 9.06
C ASN A 390 -2.97 -17.71 7.72
N THR A 391 -1.99 -18.02 6.87
CA THR A 391 -1.81 -17.43 5.52
C THR A 391 -2.02 -18.45 4.39
N GLU A 392 -2.46 -19.66 4.70
CA GLU A 392 -2.73 -20.68 3.68
C GLU A 392 -3.87 -20.24 2.76
N VAL A 393 -3.78 -20.60 1.48
CA VAL A 393 -4.85 -20.36 0.52
C VAL A 393 -6.02 -21.28 0.82
N ASP A 394 -7.23 -20.72 0.83
CA ASP A 394 -8.49 -21.48 0.94
C ASP A 394 -9.20 -21.44 -0.42
N GLU A 395 -9.15 -22.55 -1.14
CA GLU A 395 -9.77 -22.68 -2.46
C GLU A 395 -11.30 -22.51 -2.42
N SER A 396 -11.95 -22.84 -1.31
CA SER A 396 -13.40 -22.62 -1.17
C SER A 396 -13.72 -21.13 -1.18
N VAL A 397 -12.87 -20.33 -0.53
CA VAL A 397 -13.00 -18.87 -0.51
C VAL A 397 -12.75 -18.27 -1.90
N ILE A 398 -11.77 -18.81 -2.65
CA ILE A 398 -11.52 -18.37 -4.02
C ILE A 398 -12.73 -18.65 -4.91
N ASN A 399 -13.34 -19.82 -4.79
CA ASN A 399 -14.58 -20.15 -5.51
C ASN A 399 -15.73 -19.18 -5.15
N HIS A 400 -15.88 -18.82 -3.88
CA HIS A 400 -16.90 -17.85 -3.45
C HIS A 400 -16.63 -16.45 -4.04
N ILE A 401 -15.36 -16.01 -4.08
CA ILE A 401 -15.00 -14.74 -4.73
C ILE A 401 -15.36 -14.78 -6.22
N TRP A 402 -14.99 -15.85 -6.92
CA TRP A 402 -15.30 -16.04 -8.33
C TRP A 402 -16.80 -16.00 -8.63
N GLN A 403 -17.57 -16.76 -7.87
CA GLN A 403 -19.02 -16.77 -7.97
C GLN A 403 -19.63 -15.39 -7.70
N ARG A 404 -19.16 -14.71 -6.64
CA ARG A 404 -19.66 -13.37 -6.29
C ARG A 404 -19.37 -12.36 -7.37
N VAL A 405 -18.17 -12.34 -7.95
CA VAL A 405 -17.82 -11.45 -9.07
C VAL A 405 -18.67 -11.77 -10.31
N GLY A 406 -18.88 -13.05 -10.62
CA GLY A 406 -19.72 -13.51 -11.73
C GLY A 406 -21.18 -13.05 -11.64
N GLU A 407 -21.67 -12.66 -10.45
CA GLU A 407 -23.00 -12.06 -10.32
C GLU A 407 -23.08 -10.63 -10.89
N PHE A 408 -21.94 -9.93 -10.97
CA PHE A 408 -21.83 -8.56 -11.50
C PHE A 408 -21.23 -8.53 -12.91
N ILE A 409 -20.32 -9.47 -13.20
CA ILE A 409 -19.62 -9.61 -14.50
C ILE A 409 -19.92 -10.99 -15.08
N PRO A 410 -21.08 -11.17 -15.74
CA PRO A 410 -21.52 -12.49 -16.22
C PRO A 410 -20.58 -13.13 -17.25
N ALA A 411 -19.78 -12.35 -17.96
CA ALA A 411 -18.76 -12.86 -18.89
C ALA A 411 -17.82 -13.89 -18.19
N LEU A 412 -17.52 -13.69 -16.89
CA LEU A 412 -16.68 -14.61 -16.11
C LEU A 412 -17.35 -15.96 -15.82
N ARG A 413 -18.68 -16.06 -15.90
CA ARG A 413 -19.37 -17.35 -15.68
C ARG A 413 -19.12 -18.37 -16.77
N HIS A 414 -18.68 -17.92 -17.94
CA HIS A 414 -18.36 -18.78 -19.07
C HIS A 414 -16.93 -19.31 -19.00
N GLU A 415 -16.11 -18.80 -18.11
CA GLU A 415 -14.74 -19.26 -17.87
C GLU A 415 -14.67 -20.15 -16.61
N SER A 416 -13.87 -21.19 -16.66
CA SER A 416 -13.63 -22.08 -15.54
C SER A 416 -12.36 -21.66 -14.80
N LEU A 417 -12.42 -21.55 -13.46
CA LEU A 417 -11.21 -21.33 -12.64
C LEU A 417 -10.16 -22.43 -12.85
N GLU A 418 -10.57 -23.64 -13.23
CA GLU A 418 -9.65 -24.75 -13.51
C GLU A 418 -8.86 -24.48 -14.81
N ASP A 419 -9.52 -23.95 -15.85
CA ASP A 419 -8.88 -23.58 -17.11
C ASP A 419 -7.90 -22.41 -16.92
N LEU A 420 -8.17 -21.54 -15.95
CA LEU A 420 -7.31 -20.40 -15.59
C LEU A 420 -6.18 -20.77 -14.61
N ARG A 421 -6.05 -22.02 -14.21
CA ARG A 421 -5.11 -22.46 -13.15
C ARG A 421 -3.66 -22.05 -13.38
N GLN A 422 -3.20 -22.01 -14.63
CA GLN A 422 -1.83 -21.63 -14.98
C GLN A 422 -1.59 -20.10 -15.00
N SER A 423 -2.65 -19.34 -15.18
CA SER A 423 -2.62 -17.86 -15.25
C SER A 423 -3.16 -17.18 -13.98
N ARG A 424 -3.51 -17.95 -12.94
CA ARG A 424 -4.00 -17.38 -11.69
C ARG A 424 -2.94 -17.34 -10.59
N GLU A 425 -2.95 -16.26 -9.86
CA GLU A 425 -2.24 -16.07 -8.59
C GLU A 425 -3.27 -15.82 -7.48
N VAL A 426 -3.04 -16.33 -6.29
CA VAL A 426 -3.83 -15.99 -5.11
C VAL A 426 -2.96 -15.20 -4.14
N ARG A 427 -3.39 -13.99 -3.80
CA ARG A 427 -2.75 -13.17 -2.79
C ARG A 427 -3.50 -13.31 -1.47
N VAL A 428 -2.78 -13.67 -0.43
CA VAL A 428 -3.33 -13.76 0.94
C VAL A 428 -2.64 -12.72 1.81
N GLY A 429 -3.42 -11.87 2.46
CA GLY A 429 -2.92 -10.85 3.37
C GLY A 429 -3.63 -10.86 4.72
N LEU A 430 -2.88 -10.56 5.77
CA LEU A 430 -3.40 -10.40 7.12
C LEU A 430 -3.53 -8.91 7.42
N ARG A 431 -4.76 -8.38 7.28
CA ARG A 431 -5.04 -6.97 7.59
C ARG A 431 -4.93 -6.74 9.10
N PRO A 432 -4.28 -5.66 9.53
CA PRO A 432 -4.23 -5.27 10.95
C PRO A 432 -5.59 -4.70 11.38
N TYR A 433 -6.52 -5.57 11.73
CA TYR A 433 -7.86 -5.22 12.17
C TYR A 433 -7.85 -4.68 13.58
N ILE A 434 -8.54 -3.59 13.82
CA ILE A 434 -8.80 -2.99 15.13
C ILE A 434 -10.32 -2.78 15.27
N PRO A 435 -10.95 -3.13 16.41
CA PRO A 435 -12.41 -3.15 16.54
C PRO A 435 -13.10 -1.81 16.30
N ASP A 436 -12.51 -0.70 16.74
CA ASP A 436 -13.06 0.64 16.54
C ASP A 436 -12.82 1.23 15.14
N GLY A 437 -12.14 0.48 14.26
CA GLY A 437 -11.90 0.84 12.87
C GLY A 437 -10.96 2.02 12.65
N LYS A 438 -10.30 2.53 13.68
CA LYS A 438 -9.33 3.64 13.60
C LYS A 438 -7.91 3.11 13.76
N PRO A 439 -6.94 3.50 12.93
CA PRO A 439 -5.55 3.13 13.17
C PRO A 439 -5.07 3.67 14.53
N ALA A 440 -4.15 2.95 15.15
CA ALA A 440 -3.45 3.38 16.34
C ALA A 440 -2.15 4.07 15.90
N ILE A 441 -2.06 5.39 16.12
CA ILE A 441 -0.93 6.21 15.69
C ILE A 441 -0.57 7.15 16.84
N GLY A 442 0.65 7.07 17.35
CA GLY A 442 1.12 7.95 18.40
C GLY A 442 2.10 7.34 19.37
N LEU A 443 2.41 8.10 20.41
CA LEU A 443 3.30 7.69 21.48
C LEU A 443 2.69 6.54 22.28
N VAL A 444 3.48 5.53 22.57
CA VAL A 444 3.06 4.40 23.42
C VAL A 444 3.08 4.84 24.89
N PRO A 445 1.96 4.76 25.62
CA PRO A 445 1.92 5.09 27.03
C PRO A 445 2.98 4.32 27.84
N GLY A 446 3.58 5.01 28.81
CA GLY A 446 4.70 4.47 29.60
C GLY A 446 6.08 4.56 28.94
N PHE A 447 6.16 5.09 27.70
CA PHE A 447 7.42 5.38 27.02
C PHE A 447 7.49 6.84 26.61
N SER A 448 8.72 7.38 26.56
CA SER A 448 8.95 8.76 26.11
C SER A 448 9.31 8.87 24.63
N ASN A 449 9.74 7.77 24.01
CA ASN A 449 10.27 7.77 22.64
C ASN A 449 9.87 6.55 21.80
N VAL A 450 8.85 5.79 22.22
CA VAL A 450 8.32 4.67 21.43
C VAL A 450 6.99 5.08 20.81
N PHE A 451 6.89 5.03 19.49
CA PHE A 451 5.71 5.36 18.71
C PHE A 451 5.12 4.12 18.04
N LEU A 452 3.81 4.11 17.86
CA LEU A 452 3.08 3.07 17.16
C LEU A 452 2.43 3.64 15.89
N ALA A 453 2.43 2.84 14.81
CA ALA A 453 1.72 3.14 13.57
C ALA A 453 1.15 1.85 12.97
N ALA A 454 -0.01 1.40 13.43
CA ALA A 454 -0.64 0.15 13.02
C ALA A 454 -2.17 0.20 13.07
N GLY A 455 -2.86 -0.89 12.75
CA GLY A 455 -4.32 -0.96 12.81
C GLY A 455 -5.03 -0.34 11.60
N HIS A 456 -4.34 -0.13 10.48
CA HIS A 456 -4.90 0.50 9.27
C HIS A 456 -5.88 -0.40 8.49
N GLU A 457 -6.09 -1.61 8.91
CA GLU A 457 -6.96 -2.61 8.28
C GLU A 457 -6.69 -2.74 6.77
N GLY A 458 -7.70 -2.62 5.89
CA GLY A 458 -7.55 -2.64 4.43
C GLY A 458 -7.15 -1.29 3.81
N GLU A 459 -6.86 -0.26 4.62
CA GLU A 459 -6.63 1.11 4.18
C GLU A 459 -5.14 1.53 4.26
N GLY A 460 -4.24 0.58 4.57
CA GLY A 460 -2.83 0.90 4.80
C GLY A 460 -2.15 1.64 3.64
N LEU A 461 -2.39 1.23 2.39
CA LEU A 461 -1.84 1.93 1.22
C LEU A 461 -2.38 3.35 1.11
N SER A 462 -3.70 3.55 1.23
CA SER A 462 -4.30 4.87 1.08
C SER A 462 -3.93 5.84 2.20
N LEU A 463 -3.69 5.35 3.42
CA LEU A 463 -3.36 6.18 4.59
C LEU A 463 -1.84 6.33 4.84
N ALA A 464 -0.99 5.64 4.08
CA ALA A 464 0.43 5.52 4.38
C ALA A 464 1.16 6.87 4.48
N LEU A 465 0.96 7.76 3.51
CA LEU A 465 1.69 9.04 3.48
C LEU A 465 1.21 10.00 4.56
N GLY A 466 -0.10 10.03 4.87
CA GLY A 466 -0.63 10.83 5.98
C GLY A 466 -0.15 10.32 7.34
N THR A 467 -0.12 9.00 7.52
CA THR A 467 0.45 8.36 8.73
C THR A 467 1.93 8.67 8.87
N ALA A 468 2.67 8.61 7.76
CA ALA A 468 4.11 8.92 7.77
C ALA A 468 4.40 10.37 8.15
N GLU A 469 3.64 11.31 7.60
CA GLU A 469 3.74 12.72 7.98
C GLU A 469 3.42 12.92 9.46
N MET A 470 2.33 12.33 9.97
CA MET A 470 1.91 12.44 11.36
C MET A 470 2.98 11.90 12.33
N ILE A 471 3.52 10.69 12.09
CA ILE A 471 4.59 10.13 12.94
C ILE A 471 5.86 10.97 12.86
N ALA A 472 6.24 11.41 11.67
CA ALA A 472 7.44 12.23 11.52
C ALA A 472 7.30 13.59 12.22
N ASP A 473 6.13 14.24 12.13
CA ASP A 473 5.87 15.48 12.86
C ASP A 473 5.98 15.27 14.39
N MET A 474 5.45 14.15 14.91
CA MET A 474 5.60 13.79 16.34
C MET A 474 7.07 13.57 16.73
N VAL A 475 7.83 12.81 15.95
CA VAL A 475 9.25 12.52 16.22
C VAL A 475 10.11 13.79 16.14
N LEU A 476 9.80 14.69 15.21
CA LEU A 476 10.53 15.94 15.01
C LEU A 476 10.08 17.08 15.95
N GLY A 477 8.93 16.92 16.61
CA GLY A 477 8.33 17.97 17.43
C GLY A 477 7.67 19.07 16.61
N ASN A 478 7.27 18.78 15.38
CA ASN A 478 6.55 19.71 14.53
C ASN A 478 5.05 19.75 14.88
N PRO A 479 4.35 20.86 14.60
CA PRO A 479 2.90 20.91 14.74
C PRO A 479 2.25 19.93 13.74
N SER A 480 1.29 19.15 14.24
CA SER A 480 0.53 18.21 13.41
C SER A 480 -0.33 18.94 12.38
N LYS A 481 -0.41 18.41 11.16
CA LYS A 481 -1.24 18.96 10.07
C LYS A 481 -2.65 18.37 10.04
N VAL A 482 -2.82 17.24 10.73
CA VAL A 482 -4.09 16.56 10.96
C VAL A 482 -4.18 16.29 12.45
N ASP A 483 -5.36 16.42 13.05
CA ASP A 483 -5.55 16.10 14.46
C ASP A 483 -5.18 14.64 14.74
N ALA A 484 -4.20 14.44 15.61
CA ALA A 484 -3.71 13.12 15.97
C ALA A 484 -4.46 12.51 17.18
N ALA A 485 -5.22 13.31 17.93
CA ALA A 485 -5.90 12.85 19.14
C ALA A 485 -6.83 11.65 18.92
N PRO A 486 -7.61 11.57 17.81
CA PRO A 486 -8.48 10.43 17.55
C PRO A 486 -7.73 9.10 17.33
N PHE A 487 -6.45 9.15 17.00
CA PHE A 487 -5.61 8.00 16.70
C PHE A 487 -4.70 7.61 17.87
N ALA A 488 -4.66 8.44 18.91
CA ALA A 488 -3.85 8.19 20.10
C ALA A 488 -4.21 6.88 20.80
N LEU A 489 -3.22 6.26 21.44
CA LEU A 489 -3.39 4.96 22.10
C LEU A 489 -4.05 5.08 23.46
N LEU A 490 -3.81 6.20 24.17
CA LEU A 490 -4.35 6.43 25.50
C LEU A 490 -5.90 6.48 25.46
N GLY A 491 -6.55 5.76 26.35
CA GLY A 491 -8.02 5.64 26.40
C GLY A 491 -8.64 4.74 25.35
N ARG A 492 -7.81 4.14 24.43
CA ARG A 492 -8.27 3.19 23.41
C ARG A 492 -7.61 1.82 23.52
N CYS A 493 -6.34 1.81 23.85
CA CYS A 493 -5.50 0.62 23.93
C CYS A 493 -4.83 0.47 25.28
N PHE A 494 -5.06 1.41 26.18
CA PHE A 494 -4.54 1.45 27.54
C PHE A 494 -5.62 2.03 28.45
N HIS A 495 -5.87 1.35 29.55
CA HIS A 495 -6.85 1.74 30.57
C HIS A 495 -6.14 2.16 31.84
#